data_8e6045fc6fe1051d3713cc67ede2878e
#
_entry.id   8e6045fc6fe1051d3713cc67ede2878e
#
_cell.length_a   1.000
_cell.length_b   1.000
_cell.length_c   1.000
_cell.angle_alpha   90.00
_cell.angle_beta   90.00
_cell.angle_gamma   90.00
#
_symmetry.space_group_name_H-M   'P 1'
#
loop_
_entity.id
_entity.type
_entity.pdbx_description
1 polymer ?
#
loop_
_entity_poly.entity_id
_entity_poly.type
_entity_poly.pdbx_seq_one_letter_code
_entity_poly.pdbx_strand_id
1 'polypeptide(L)'
;MYATTNADGVAKFENVLVSGDKPYTLEEVNTADRYVVPKTQRVVIEWNKVTKKEVENKIIRGSIKGLKIDNETKENIEGALFGLFNINETEFTEETAILTSESNKEGIFTFENVPYGEYIVRELKPAEGYLPNEENYTVTISENKEIIEITIENDKTPELGTTATIDGKKKFTANGDITIDDVVSYKHLTAGKEYTIKGVLMDKSTGKQFLVDGKEVCSEVTFTPETADGEVTVSFTFDGSVITKETEIVVFETLYREGTEIAGHADIEDENQTVTIHPQPEPEKPQTGDDSNIGFYIGLGSV
;
A
#
# COMPACT_ATOMS: atom_id res chain seq x y z
N MET A 1 -20.67 -51.09 -26.86
CA MET A 1 -19.24 -51.53 -26.83
C MET A 1 -18.44 -50.37 -26.28
N TYR A 2 -17.37 -50.68 -25.54
CA TYR A 2 -16.42 -49.66 -25.00
C TYR A 2 -15.02 -50.00 -25.50
N ALA A 3 -14.23 -48.96 -25.74
CA ALA A 3 -12.82 -49.06 -26.06
C ALA A 3 -12.09 -47.88 -25.42
N THR A 4 -10.86 -48.08 -24.94
CA THR A 4 -10.02 -47.05 -24.39
C THR A 4 -8.90 -46.68 -25.37
N THR A 5 -8.55 -45.44 -25.48
CA THR A 5 -7.45 -44.95 -26.30
C THR A 5 -6.10 -45.48 -25.77
N ASN A 6 -5.24 -45.91 -26.70
CA ASN A 6 -3.86 -46.29 -26.39
C ASN A 6 -2.96 -45.04 -26.30
N ALA A 7 -1.64 -45.23 -26.19
CA ALA A 7 -0.65 -44.17 -26.11
C ALA A 7 -0.61 -43.26 -27.36
N ASP A 8 -1.05 -43.78 -28.52
CA ASP A 8 -1.15 -43.05 -29.80
C ASP A 8 -2.50 -42.33 -29.94
N GLY A 9 -3.36 -42.34 -28.90
CA GLY A 9 -4.71 -41.76 -28.94
C GLY A 9 -5.72 -42.55 -29.75
N VAL A 10 -5.47 -43.83 -30.08
CA VAL A 10 -6.34 -44.64 -30.91
C VAL A 10 -7.19 -45.60 -30.09
N ALA A 11 -8.51 -45.51 -30.20
CA ALA A 11 -9.45 -46.50 -29.70
C ALA A 11 -9.96 -47.36 -30.87
N LYS A 12 -10.01 -48.68 -30.69
CA LYS A 12 -10.38 -49.65 -31.73
C LYS A 12 -11.60 -50.48 -31.29
N PHE A 13 -12.61 -50.50 -32.13
CA PHE A 13 -13.76 -51.39 -32.00
C PHE A 13 -13.65 -52.48 -33.07
N GLU A 14 -13.67 -53.76 -32.68
CA GLU A 14 -13.57 -54.89 -33.57
C GLU A 14 -14.89 -55.66 -33.63
N ASN A 15 -15.12 -56.37 -34.75
CA ASN A 15 -16.31 -57.18 -34.96
C ASN A 15 -17.65 -56.42 -34.86
N VAL A 16 -17.64 -55.14 -35.28
CA VAL A 16 -18.84 -54.31 -35.27
C VAL A 16 -19.71 -54.71 -36.46
N LEU A 17 -21.02 -54.94 -36.26
CA LEU A 17 -21.94 -55.30 -37.31
C LEU A 17 -22.11 -54.13 -38.30
N VAL A 18 -22.41 -54.44 -39.53
CA VAL A 18 -22.77 -53.45 -40.57
C VAL A 18 -23.99 -52.66 -40.12
N SER A 19 -23.93 -51.35 -40.25
CA SER A 19 -24.96 -50.46 -39.70
C SER A 19 -26.25 -50.39 -40.46
N GLY A 20 -26.23 -50.80 -41.78
CA GLY A 20 -27.38 -50.64 -42.67
C GLY A 20 -27.86 -49.18 -42.73
N ASP A 21 -29.16 -48.96 -42.63
CA ASP A 21 -29.77 -47.62 -42.64
C ASP A 21 -29.73 -46.90 -41.25
N LYS A 22 -29.23 -47.58 -40.24
CA LYS A 22 -29.17 -47.05 -38.88
C LYS A 22 -27.72 -46.87 -38.43
N PRO A 23 -27.13 -45.66 -38.58
CA PRO A 23 -25.79 -45.38 -38.11
C PRO A 23 -25.63 -45.63 -36.59
N TYR A 24 -24.42 -46.02 -36.19
CA TYR A 24 -24.04 -46.04 -34.79
C TYR A 24 -23.79 -44.63 -34.25
N THR A 25 -23.90 -44.47 -32.95
CA THR A 25 -23.44 -43.28 -32.22
C THR A 25 -22.08 -43.59 -31.59
N LEU A 26 -21.07 -42.78 -31.90
CA LEU A 26 -19.80 -42.75 -31.20
C LEU A 26 -19.83 -41.64 -30.16
N GLU A 27 -19.55 -41.99 -28.93
CA GLU A 27 -19.55 -41.08 -27.80
C GLU A 27 -18.31 -41.33 -26.96
N GLU A 28 -17.64 -40.26 -26.54
CA GLU A 28 -16.62 -40.31 -25.50
C GLU A 28 -17.32 -40.22 -24.14
N VAL A 29 -17.19 -41.25 -23.31
CA VAL A 29 -17.89 -41.37 -22.05
C VAL A 29 -17.03 -40.95 -20.87
N ASN A 30 -15.72 -40.79 -21.05
CA ASN A 30 -14.77 -40.33 -20.06
C ASN A 30 -13.57 -39.67 -20.72
N THR A 31 -13.18 -38.49 -20.25
CA THR A 31 -12.00 -37.74 -20.69
C THR A 31 -11.23 -37.25 -19.45
N ALA A 32 -10.01 -36.77 -19.63
CA ALA A 32 -9.29 -36.13 -18.52
C ALA A 32 -9.97 -34.81 -18.12
N ASP A 33 -9.94 -34.49 -16.84
CA ASP A 33 -10.70 -33.38 -16.20
C ASP A 33 -10.51 -32.02 -16.91
N ARG A 34 -9.34 -31.81 -17.51
CA ARG A 34 -9.00 -30.58 -18.25
C ARG A 34 -9.64 -30.41 -19.62
N TYR A 35 -10.39 -31.40 -20.08
CA TYR A 35 -10.98 -31.37 -21.41
C TYR A 35 -12.51 -31.38 -21.39
N VAL A 36 -13.09 -30.72 -22.36
CA VAL A 36 -14.53 -30.76 -22.65
C VAL A 36 -14.85 -32.05 -23.35
N VAL A 37 -15.84 -32.79 -22.85
CA VAL A 37 -16.35 -33.99 -23.56
C VAL A 37 -16.92 -33.56 -24.92
N PRO A 38 -16.42 -34.14 -26.03
CA PRO A 38 -16.85 -33.75 -27.37
C PRO A 38 -18.28 -34.22 -27.68
N LYS A 39 -18.87 -33.60 -28.69
CA LYS A 39 -20.21 -34.00 -29.16
C LYS A 39 -20.17 -35.39 -29.77
N THR A 40 -21.26 -36.16 -29.58
CA THR A 40 -21.46 -37.44 -30.20
C THR A 40 -21.40 -37.35 -31.73
N GLN A 41 -20.84 -38.40 -32.37
CA GLN A 41 -20.73 -38.51 -33.83
C GLN A 41 -21.51 -39.69 -34.37
N ARG A 42 -22.06 -39.56 -35.56
CA ARG A 42 -22.67 -40.68 -36.29
C ARG A 42 -21.60 -41.43 -37.09
N VAL A 43 -21.63 -42.77 -37.02
CA VAL A 43 -20.68 -43.67 -37.67
C VAL A 43 -21.41 -44.72 -38.46
N VAL A 44 -21.10 -44.82 -39.75
CA VAL A 44 -21.62 -45.86 -40.64
C VAL A 44 -20.54 -46.93 -40.79
N ILE A 45 -20.89 -48.17 -40.54
CA ILE A 45 -20.04 -49.35 -40.73
C ILE A 45 -20.49 -50.09 -41.96
N GLU A 46 -19.56 -50.22 -42.92
CA GLU A 46 -19.77 -50.93 -44.17
C GLU A 46 -19.04 -52.30 -44.19
N TRP A 47 -19.56 -53.23 -45.00
CA TRP A 47 -18.95 -54.53 -45.11
C TRP A 47 -17.52 -54.48 -45.62
N ASN A 48 -16.60 -55.16 -44.91
CA ASN A 48 -15.19 -55.31 -45.27
C ASN A 48 -14.44 -53.98 -45.41
N LYS A 49 -14.86 -52.90 -44.63
CA LYS A 49 -14.21 -51.63 -44.59
C LYS A 49 -13.87 -51.22 -43.16
N VAL A 50 -12.77 -50.50 -43.02
CA VAL A 50 -12.41 -49.80 -41.73
C VAL A 50 -12.91 -48.39 -41.82
N THR A 51 -13.81 -48.01 -40.91
CA THR A 51 -14.26 -46.61 -40.74
C THR A 51 -13.38 -45.93 -39.71
N LYS A 52 -12.81 -44.80 -40.09
CA LYS A 52 -12.02 -43.94 -39.18
C LYS A 52 -12.82 -42.71 -38.83
N LYS A 53 -12.74 -42.29 -37.55
CA LYS A 53 -13.29 -41.08 -37.04
C LYS A 53 -12.27 -40.39 -36.15
N GLU A 54 -12.17 -39.06 -36.24
CA GLU A 54 -11.37 -38.24 -35.34
C GLU A 54 -12.29 -37.62 -34.29
N VAL A 55 -11.86 -37.68 -33.04
CA VAL A 55 -12.53 -37.08 -31.89
C VAL A 55 -11.53 -36.13 -31.27
N GLU A 56 -11.83 -34.84 -31.28
CA GLU A 56 -10.98 -33.79 -30.78
C GLU A 56 -11.49 -33.32 -29.42
N ASN A 57 -10.62 -33.36 -28.38
CA ASN A 57 -10.88 -32.83 -27.10
C ASN A 57 -10.37 -31.39 -26.99
N LYS A 58 -11.19 -30.46 -26.53
CA LYS A 58 -10.82 -29.07 -26.31
C LYS A 58 -10.55 -28.85 -24.85
N ILE A 59 -9.45 -28.13 -24.55
CA ILE A 59 -9.16 -27.70 -23.18
C ILE A 59 -10.31 -26.85 -22.67
N ILE A 60 -10.73 -27.11 -21.43
CA ILE A 60 -11.62 -26.25 -20.66
C ILE A 60 -11.02 -24.84 -20.55
N ARG A 61 -11.84 -23.82 -20.74
CA ARG A 61 -11.48 -22.44 -20.61
C ARG A 61 -12.58 -21.67 -19.92
N GLY A 62 -12.18 -20.75 -19.03
CA GLY A 62 -13.07 -19.81 -18.33
C GLY A 62 -12.57 -18.39 -18.43
N SER A 63 -13.14 -17.53 -17.62
CA SER A 63 -12.75 -16.14 -17.46
C SER A 63 -12.71 -15.78 -15.97
N ILE A 64 -11.87 -14.80 -15.62
CA ILE A 64 -11.80 -14.24 -14.28
C ILE A 64 -12.22 -12.79 -14.40
N LYS A 65 -13.22 -12.37 -13.63
CA LYS A 65 -13.72 -11.01 -13.56
C LYS A 65 -13.47 -10.46 -12.16
N GLY A 66 -12.63 -9.43 -12.08
CA GLY A 66 -12.37 -8.72 -10.83
C GLY A 66 -13.18 -7.43 -10.74
N LEU A 67 -13.55 -7.08 -9.52
CA LEU A 67 -14.09 -5.78 -9.12
C LEU A 67 -13.10 -5.11 -8.18
N LYS A 68 -12.61 -3.93 -8.56
CA LYS A 68 -11.72 -3.11 -7.77
C LYS A 68 -12.49 -2.00 -7.10
N ILE A 69 -12.42 -1.92 -5.76
CA ILE A 69 -13.14 -0.93 -4.96
C ILE A 69 -12.28 -0.34 -3.85
N ASP A 70 -12.70 0.84 -3.39
CA ASP A 70 -12.21 1.50 -2.20
C ASP A 70 -12.65 0.75 -0.94
N ASN A 71 -11.70 0.50 -0.01
CA ASN A 71 -11.99 -0.28 1.18
C ASN A 71 -12.99 0.41 2.13
N GLU A 72 -13.01 1.74 2.19
CA GLU A 72 -13.90 2.50 3.08
C GLU A 72 -15.24 2.84 2.41
N THR A 73 -15.18 3.50 1.25
CA THR A 73 -16.38 4.04 0.58
C THR A 73 -17.10 3.01 -0.27
N LYS A 74 -16.44 1.90 -0.63
CA LYS A 74 -16.90 0.87 -1.57
C LYS A 74 -17.16 1.41 -2.99
N GLU A 75 -16.63 2.58 -3.31
CA GLU A 75 -16.66 3.13 -4.65
C GLU A 75 -15.70 2.38 -5.58
N ASN A 76 -16.04 2.35 -6.87
CA ASN A 76 -15.21 1.69 -7.88
C ASN A 76 -13.91 2.44 -8.12
N ILE A 77 -12.81 1.71 -8.32
CA ILE A 77 -11.48 2.28 -8.60
C ILE A 77 -11.06 1.95 -10.03
N GLU A 78 -10.79 3.00 -10.83
CA GLU A 78 -10.22 2.93 -12.18
C GLU A 78 -8.69 3.00 -12.12
N GLY A 79 -8.00 2.29 -13.03
CA GLY A 79 -6.57 2.47 -13.28
C GLY A 79 -5.63 1.59 -12.44
N ALA A 80 -6.15 0.61 -11.70
CA ALA A 80 -5.32 -0.40 -11.04
C ALA A 80 -4.95 -1.51 -12.02
N LEU A 81 -3.67 -1.86 -12.13
CA LEU A 81 -3.16 -2.91 -13.03
C LEU A 81 -3.03 -4.24 -12.29
N PHE A 82 -3.59 -5.29 -12.87
CA PHE A 82 -3.54 -6.65 -12.35
C PHE A 82 -2.79 -7.60 -13.28
N GLY A 83 -2.09 -8.57 -12.69
CA GLY A 83 -1.48 -9.71 -13.38
C GLY A 83 -2.17 -11.02 -13.03
N LEU A 84 -2.28 -11.92 -14.02
CA LEU A 84 -2.62 -13.32 -13.84
C LEU A 84 -1.33 -14.15 -13.94
N PHE A 85 -1.07 -15.00 -12.95
CA PHE A 85 0.17 -15.76 -12.82
C PHE A 85 -0.10 -17.25 -12.66
N ASN A 86 0.90 -18.06 -12.97
CA ASN A 86 0.88 -19.47 -12.60
C ASN A 86 0.87 -19.62 -11.07
N ILE A 87 0.22 -20.67 -10.55
CA ILE A 87 0.11 -20.92 -9.10
C ILE A 87 1.47 -21.07 -8.40
N ASN A 88 2.52 -21.45 -9.12
CA ASN A 88 3.87 -21.61 -8.58
C ASN A 88 4.79 -20.40 -8.84
N GLU A 89 4.24 -19.27 -9.33
CA GLU A 89 5.03 -18.08 -9.58
C GLU A 89 5.47 -17.44 -8.24
N THR A 90 6.68 -16.95 -8.21
CA THR A 90 7.30 -16.31 -7.02
C THR A 90 7.72 -14.86 -7.27
N GLU A 91 7.78 -14.46 -8.55
CA GLU A 91 8.11 -13.10 -8.97
C GLU A 91 6.94 -12.50 -9.75
N PHE A 92 6.34 -11.44 -9.20
CA PHE A 92 5.12 -10.85 -9.73
C PHE A 92 5.43 -9.52 -10.44
N THR A 93 5.72 -9.61 -11.73
CA THR A 93 5.99 -8.47 -12.64
C THR A 93 5.12 -8.56 -13.89
N GLU A 94 5.10 -7.50 -14.69
CA GLU A 94 4.38 -7.54 -15.98
C GLU A 94 4.99 -8.57 -16.93
N GLU A 95 6.30 -8.84 -16.86
CA GLU A 95 7.00 -9.80 -17.70
C GLU A 95 6.71 -11.25 -17.32
N THR A 96 6.46 -11.54 -16.04
CA THR A 96 6.13 -12.88 -15.55
C THR A 96 4.64 -13.18 -15.61
N ALA A 97 3.80 -12.15 -15.79
CA ALA A 97 2.36 -12.30 -15.90
C ALA A 97 1.98 -13.04 -17.20
N ILE A 98 1.08 -14.03 -17.11
CA ILE A 98 0.46 -14.71 -18.26
C ILE A 98 -0.43 -13.73 -19.04
N LEU A 99 -1.19 -12.91 -18.31
CA LEU A 99 -2.07 -11.88 -18.81
C LEU A 99 -2.04 -10.69 -17.84
N THR A 100 -2.26 -9.49 -18.37
CA THR A 100 -2.48 -8.29 -17.56
C THR A 100 -3.82 -7.65 -17.91
N SER A 101 -4.43 -6.96 -16.95
CA SER A 101 -5.70 -6.25 -17.14
C SER A 101 -5.77 -5.07 -16.18
N GLU A 102 -6.28 -3.93 -16.67
CA GLU A 102 -6.45 -2.70 -15.87
C GLU A 102 -7.93 -2.52 -15.51
N SER A 103 -8.22 -2.04 -14.30
CA SER A 103 -9.59 -1.73 -13.88
C SER A 103 -10.12 -0.49 -14.61
N ASN A 104 -11.33 -0.61 -15.14
CA ASN A 104 -12.03 0.46 -15.83
C ASN A 104 -12.83 1.37 -14.86
N LYS A 105 -13.64 2.30 -15.38
CA LYS A 105 -14.47 3.23 -14.59
C LYS A 105 -15.48 2.55 -13.68
N GLU A 106 -15.91 1.36 -14.05
CA GLU A 106 -16.78 0.51 -13.23
C GLU A 106 -15.99 -0.35 -12.24
N GLY A 107 -14.66 -0.14 -12.12
CA GLY A 107 -13.76 -0.94 -11.29
C GLY A 107 -13.49 -2.33 -11.83
N ILE A 108 -13.95 -2.66 -13.04
CA ILE A 108 -13.90 -4.03 -13.59
C ILE A 108 -12.59 -4.24 -14.35
N PHE A 109 -11.92 -5.36 -14.04
CA PHE A 109 -10.85 -5.94 -14.84
C PHE A 109 -11.16 -7.38 -15.19
N THR A 110 -10.65 -7.90 -16.31
CA THR A 110 -11.03 -9.25 -16.80
C THR A 110 -9.86 -9.96 -17.45
N PHE A 111 -9.68 -11.25 -17.11
CA PHE A 111 -8.83 -12.17 -17.83
C PHE A 111 -9.71 -13.17 -18.58
N GLU A 112 -9.67 -13.12 -19.90
CA GLU A 112 -10.52 -13.96 -20.74
C GLU A 112 -9.76 -15.17 -21.28
N ASN A 113 -10.52 -16.22 -21.61
CA ASN A 113 -10.00 -17.41 -22.28
C ASN A 113 -8.87 -18.13 -21.51
N VAL A 114 -8.94 -18.08 -20.18
CA VAL A 114 -7.98 -18.71 -19.25
C VAL A 114 -8.16 -20.23 -19.29
N PRO A 115 -7.09 -21.03 -19.54
CA PRO A 115 -7.19 -22.49 -19.57
C PRO A 115 -7.54 -23.08 -18.20
N TYR A 116 -7.96 -24.34 -18.19
CA TYR A 116 -8.08 -25.16 -16.99
C TYR A 116 -6.79 -25.11 -16.16
N GLY A 117 -6.92 -24.83 -14.86
CA GLY A 117 -5.78 -24.77 -13.93
C GLY A 117 -6.02 -23.84 -12.76
N GLU A 118 -5.01 -23.76 -11.89
CA GLU A 118 -4.95 -22.85 -10.73
C GLU A 118 -4.01 -21.70 -11.02
N TYR A 119 -4.41 -20.51 -10.60
CA TYR A 119 -3.73 -19.26 -10.89
C TYR A 119 -3.71 -18.34 -9.68
N ILE A 120 -2.81 -17.36 -9.71
CA ILE A 120 -2.78 -16.23 -8.79
C ILE A 120 -3.17 -14.97 -9.56
N VAL A 121 -4.12 -14.21 -9.02
CA VAL A 121 -4.37 -12.81 -9.41
C VAL A 121 -3.71 -11.91 -8.37
N ARG A 122 -2.92 -10.93 -8.82
CA ARG A 122 -2.23 -9.97 -7.94
C ARG A 122 -2.24 -8.59 -8.58
N GLU A 123 -2.35 -7.55 -7.74
CA GLU A 123 -2.15 -6.18 -8.16
C GLU A 123 -0.67 -5.95 -8.46
N LEU A 124 -0.37 -5.42 -9.65
CA LEU A 124 0.97 -5.04 -10.08
C LEU A 124 1.25 -3.56 -9.85
N LYS A 125 0.21 -2.74 -9.99
CA LYS A 125 0.27 -1.29 -9.77
C LYS A 125 -1.07 -0.80 -9.24
N PRO A 126 -1.06 -0.10 -8.09
CA PRO A 126 -2.27 0.52 -7.58
C PRO A 126 -2.73 1.67 -8.46
N ALA A 127 -4.00 2.03 -8.39
CA ALA A 127 -4.51 3.26 -8.96
C ALA A 127 -3.90 4.49 -8.25
N GLU A 128 -3.91 5.63 -8.93
CA GLU A 128 -3.43 6.89 -8.34
C GLU A 128 -4.24 7.25 -7.08
N GLY A 129 -3.52 7.62 -6.01
CA GLY A 129 -4.12 7.95 -4.71
C GLY A 129 -4.45 6.76 -3.82
N TYR A 130 -4.01 5.55 -4.18
CA TYR A 130 -4.22 4.34 -3.39
C TYR A 130 -2.90 3.66 -2.99
N LEU A 131 -2.90 3.01 -1.83
CA LEU A 131 -1.80 2.16 -1.38
C LEU A 131 -1.80 0.84 -2.16
N PRO A 132 -0.63 0.21 -2.39
CA PRO A 132 -0.56 -1.07 -3.09
C PRO A 132 -1.19 -2.19 -2.25
N ASN A 133 -1.86 -3.13 -2.94
CA ASN A 133 -2.33 -4.38 -2.37
C ASN A 133 -1.40 -5.52 -2.83
N GLU A 134 -0.66 -6.09 -1.88
CA GLU A 134 0.33 -7.14 -2.15
C GLU A 134 -0.23 -8.57 -1.94
N GLU A 135 -1.52 -8.71 -1.73
CA GLU A 135 -2.16 -10.01 -1.51
C GLU A 135 -2.21 -10.85 -2.79
N ASN A 136 -2.13 -12.16 -2.61
CA ASN A 136 -2.28 -13.14 -3.67
C ASN A 136 -3.67 -13.75 -3.62
N TYR A 137 -4.45 -13.60 -4.68
CA TYR A 137 -5.79 -14.15 -4.82
C TYR A 137 -5.74 -15.41 -5.68
N THR A 138 -5.88 -16.58 -5.03
CA THR A 138 -5.89 -17.86 -5.76
C THR A 138 -7.24 -18.10 -6.40
N VAL A 139 -7.25 -18.47 -7.70
CA VAL A 139 -8.44 -18.76 -8.49
C VAL A 139 -8.24 -20.05 -9.27
N THR A 140 -9.32 -20.81 -9.49
CA THR A 140 -9.29 -22.10 -10.21
C THR A 140 -10.29 -22.09 -11.34
N ILE A 141 -9.82 -22.38 -12.57
CA ILE A 141 -10.67 -22.66 -13.71
C ILE A 141 -10.86 -24.18 -13.84
N SER A 142 -12.06 -24.67 -13.59
CA SER A 142 -12.40 -26.10 -13.55
C SER A 142 -13.55 -26.48 -14.49
N GLU A 143 -14.41 -25.52 -14.88
CA GLU A 143 -15.53 -25.74 -15.76
C GLU A 143 -15.43 -24.92 -17.05
N ASN A 144 -15.98 -25.47 -18.13
CA ASN A 144 -15.91 -24.77 -19.43
C ASN A 144 -16.86 -23.58 -19.49
N LYS A 145 -16.29 -22.38 -19.79
CA LYS A 145 -16.99 -21.09 -19.86
C LYS A 145 -17.46 -20.55 -18.50
N GLU A 146 -16.92 -21.06 -17.41
CA GLU A 146 -17.18 -20.44 -16.10
C GLU A 146 -16.60 -19.03 -16.02
N ILE A 147 -17.17 -18.23 -15.13
CA ILE A 147 -16.68 -16.90 -14.78
C ILE A 147 -16.43 -16.91 -13.28
N ILE A 148 -15.18 -16.78 -12.88
CA ILE A 148 -14.79 -16.61 -11.49
C ILE A 148 -14.86 -15.13 -11.17
N GLU A 149 -15.62 -14.73 -10.15
CA GLU A 149 -15.71 -13.35 -9.70
C GLU A 149 -14.92 -13.17 -8.41
N ILE A 150 -14.10 -12.10 -8.35
CA ILE A 150 -13.32 -11.71 -7.17
C ILE A 150 -13.49 -10.21 -6.91
N THR A 151 -13.39 -9.80 -5.64
CA THR A 151 -13.37 -8.38 -5.26
C THR A 151 -12.05 -8.09 -4.56
N ILE A 152 -11.39 -7.01 -4.96
CA ILE A 152 -10.10 -6.57 -4.41
C ILE A 152 -10.27 -5.14 -3.92
N GLU A 153 -9.93 -4.90 -2.66
CA GLU A 153 -10.07 -3.61 -1.99
C GLU A 153 -8.70 -2.95 -1.82
N ASN A 154 -8.63 -1.62 -1.95
CA ASN A 154 -7.45 -0.84 -1.57
C ASN A 154 -7.82 0.28 -0.61
N ASP A 155 -6.87 0.61 0.27
CA ASP A 155 -6.92 1.80 1.12
C ASP A 155 -6.39 3.01 0.32
N LYS A 156 -6.99 4.19 0.52
CA LYS A 156 -6.44 5.45 0.00
C LYS A 156 -5.08 5.73 0.62
N THR A 157 -4.22 6.41 -0.13
CA THR A 157 -2.99 6.96 0.43
C THR A 157 -3.34 8.00 1.50
N PRO A 158 -2.81 7.87 2.74
CA PRO A 158 -3.04 8.84 3.78
C PRO A 158 -2.48 10.23 3.44
N GLU A 159 -3.18 11.28 3.89
CA GLU A 159 -2.71 12.66 3.87
C GLU A 159 -2.38 13.09 5.29
N LEU A 160 -1.25 13.79 5.47
CA LEU A 160 -0.86 14.41 6.73
C LEU A 160 -0.81 15.93 6.58
N GLY A 161 -1.33 16.63 7.59
CA GLY A 161 -1.12 18.05 7.78
C GLY A 161 -0.69 18.27 9.24
N THR A 162 0.25 19.19 9.49
CA THR A 162 0.81 19.33 10.83
C THR A 162 0.86 20.79 11.28
N THR A 163 0.83 21.02 12.60
CA THR A 163 0.93 22.35 13.20
C THR A 163 1.71 22.30 14.51
N ALA A 164 2.99 22.68 14.44
CA ALA A 164 3.87 22.74 15.59
C ALA A 164 3.69 24.03 16.39
N THR A 165 3.64 23.92 17.71
CA THR A 165 3.56 25.06 18.63
C THR A 165 4.35 24.80 19.91
N ILE A 166 4.69 25.88 20.65
CA ILE A 166 5.18 25.84 22.02
C ILE A 166 4.19 26.66 22.87
N ASP A 167 3.51 26.03 23.82
CA ASP A 167 2.41 26.63 24.59
C ASP A 167 1.36 27.32 23.68
N GLY A 168 1.02 26.70 22.55
CA GLY A 168 0.08 27.23 21.56
C GLY A 168 0.60 28.42 20.76
N LYS A 169 1.89 28.71 20.75
CA LYS A 169 2.51 29.84 20.04
C LYS A 169 3.57 29.39 19.06
N LYS A 170 3.77 30.18 18.01
CA LYS A 170 4.84 29.99 17.02
C LYS A 170 6.18 30.56 17.43
N LYS A 171 6.18 31.53 18.37
CA LYS A 171 7.39 32.18 18.89
C LYS A 171 7.44 32.04 20.40
N PHE A 172 8.57 31.63 20.91
CA PHE A 172 8.80 31.35 22.32
C PHE A 172 10.17 31.86 22.77
N THR A 173 10.31 32.23 24.03
CA THR A 173 11.61 32.56 24.65
C THR A 173 12.02 31.37 25.51
N ALA A 174 13.20 30.84 25.28
CA ALA A 174 13.73 29.70 26.02
C ALA A 174 13.72 29.96 27.55
N ASN A 175 13.14 29.02 28.29
CA ASN A 175 13.03 29.06 29.73
C ASN A 175 12.90 27.65 30.33
N GLY A 176 14.02 27.05 30.75
CA GLY A 176 14.02 25.64 31.17
C GLY A 176 13.75 24.66 30.03
N ASP A 177 13.08 23.56 30.35
CA ASP A 177 12.69 22.60 29.36
C ASP A 177 11.64 23.20 28.42
N ILE A 178 11.83 22.95 27.13
CA ILE A 178 10.91 23.34 26.03
C ILE A 178 10.20 22.12 25.53
N THR A 179 8.87 22.18 25.41
CA THR A 179 8.08 21.17 24.73
C THR A 179 7.46 21.79 23.49
N ILE A 180 7.79 21.20 22.32
CA ILE A 180 7.11 21.46 21.05
C ILE A 180 6.01 20.42 20.92
N ASP A 181 4.76 20.87 20.85
CA ASP A 181 3.60 20.03 20.53
C ASP A 181 3.27 20.21 19.06
N ASP A 182 3.33 19.11 18.32
CA ASP A 182 2.90 19.08 16.93
C ASP A 182 1.59 18.32 16.80
N VAL A 183 0.55 19.04 16.39
CA VAL A 183 -0.76 18.47 16.11
C VAL A 183 -0.76 17.98 14.66
N VAL A 184 -0.71 16.67 14.50
CA VAL A 184 -0.77 15.99 13.20
C VAL A 184 -2.22 15.66 12.88
N SER A 185 -2.79 16.34 11.90
CA SER A 185 -4.06 15.96 11.28
C SER A 185 -3.82 14.89 10.22
N TYR A 186 -4.66 13.88 10.19
CA TYR A 186 -4.59 12.79 9.23
C TYR A 186 -5.91 12.59 8.50
N LYS A 187 -5.84 12.10 7.25
CA LYS A 187 -7.00 11.67 6.47
C LYS A 187 -6.76 10.30 5.85
N HIS A 188 -7.86 9.63 5.54
CA HIS A 188 -7.91 8.34 4.85
C HIS A 188 -7.24 7.19 5.60
N LEU A 189 -7.18 7.26 6.94
CA LEU A 189 -6.74 6.10 7.72
C LEU A 189 -7.88 5.09 7.87
N THR A 190 -7.54 3.82 7.93
CA THR A 190 -8.51 2.76 8.21
C THR A 190 -8.82 2.74 9.70
N ALA A 191 -10.06 3.02 10.10
CA ALA A 191 -10.50 2.98 11.49
C ALA A 191 -10.24 1.60 12.13
N GLY A 192 -9.79 1.60 13.38
CA GLY A 192 -9.48 0.37 14.13
C GLY A 192 -8.16 -0.31 13.78
N LYS A 193 -7.36 0.21 12.85
CA LYS A 193 -5.98 -0.23 12.58
C LYS A 193 -5.00 0.58 13.40
N GLU A 194 -3.88 -0.04 13.81
CA GLU A 194 -2.81 0.63 14.54
C GLU A 194 -1.85 1.35 13.59
N TYR A 195 -1.47 2.58 13.95
CA TYR A 195 -0.53 3.41 13.23
C TYR A 195 0.51 4.00 14.19
N THR A 196 1.71 4.29 13.69
CA THR A 196 2.75 4.98 14.43
C THR A 196 3.20 6.21 13.65
N ILE A 197 3.15 7.40 14.28
CA ILE A 197 3.80 8.61 13.77
C ILE A 197 5.15 8.74 14.46
N LYS A 198 6.19 8.94 13.66
CA LYS A 198 7.54 9.28 14.14
C LYS A 198 7.88 10.68 13.68
N GLY A 199 8.28 11.50 14.62
CA GLY A 199 8.66 12.88 14.36
C GLY A 199 10.13 13.14 14.72
N VAL A 200 10.76 14.10 14.02
CA VAL A 200 12.12 14.56 14.24
C VAL A 200 12.19 16.08 14.12
N LEU A 201 12.96 16.74 14.99
CA LEU A 201 13.20 18.16 14.90
C LEU A 201 14.35 18.48 13.95
N MET A 202 14.14 19.48 13.07
CA MET A 202 15.10 19.96 12.09
C MET A 202 15.48 21.40 12.38
N ASP A 203 16.77 21.75 12.29
CA ASP A 203 17.24 23.14 12.29
C ASP A 203 17.03 23.72 10.89
N LYS A 204 16.11 24.67 10.77
CA LYS A 204 15.76 25.30 9.48
C LYS A 204 16.96 25.94 8.80
N SER A 205 17.88 26.56 9.54
CA SER A 205 19.01 27.29 9.00
C SER A 205 20.05 26.38 8.34
N THR A 206 20.15 25.14 8.80
CA THR A 206 21.13 24.16 8.30
C THR A 206 20.53 23.06 7.43
N GLY A 207 19.21 22.87 7.51
CA GLY A 207 18.49 21.75 6.88
C GLY A 207 18.89 20.38 7.45
N LYS A 208 19.45 20.34 8.66
CA LYS A 208 19.89 19.12 9.35
C LYS A 208 19.06 18.89 10.60
N GLN A 209 19.12 17.67 11.12
CA GLN A 209 18.50 17.33 12.39
C GLN A 209 18.99 18.25 13.51
N PHE A 210 18.05 18.74 14.31
CA PHE A 210 18.34 19.52 15.51
C PHE A 210 18.88 18.60 16.61
N LEU A 211 20.08 18.92 17.12
CA LEU A 211 20.76 18.08 18.09
C LEU A 211 20.85 18.80 19.44
N VAL A 212 20.56 18.05 20.50
CA VAL A 212 20.80 18.45 21.91
C VAL A 212 21.85 17.48 22.47
N ASP A 213 22.96 18.00 22.93
CA ASP A 213 24.11 17.20 23.40
C ASP A 213 24.57 16.14 22.38
N GLY A 214 24.50 16.47 21.10
CA GLY A 214 24.89 15.57 19.99
C GLY A 214 23.90 14.44 19.70
N LYS A 215 22.70 14.47 20.29
CA LYS A 215 21.62 13.52 20.05
C LYS A 215 20.45 14.19 19.31
N GLU A 216 19.85 13.47 18.43
CA GLU A 216 18.62 13.87 17.74
C GLU A 216 17.47 14.03 18.73
N VAL A 217 16.65 15.06 18.53
CA VAL A 217 15.39 15.21 19.27
C VAL A 217 14.29 14.61 18.40
N CYS A 218 13.84 13.43 18.77
CA CYS A 218 12.79 12.69 18.10
C CYS A 218 11.71 12.23 19.10
N SER A 219 10.53 11.96 18.58
CA SER A 219 9.40 11.44 19.36
C SER A 219 8.57 10.52 18.49
N GLU A 220 7.81 9.62 19.12
CA GLU A 220 6.88 8.77 18.41
C GLU A 220 5.59 8.59 19.21
N VAL A 221 4.49 8.41 18.51
CA VAL A 221 3.19 8.08 19.09
C VAL A 221 2.53 6.96 18.28
N THR A 222 2.06 5.94 19.00
CA THR A 222 1.26 4.86 18.41
C THR A 222 -0.19 5.07 18.81
N PHE A 223 -1.10 4.98 17.84
CA PHE A 223 -2.53 5.23 18.02
C PHE A 223 -3.40 4.36 17.11
N THR A 224 -4.66 4.23 17.47
CA THR A 224 -5.67 3.54 16.67
C THR A 224 -6.79 4.55 16.40
N PRO A 225 -6.96 5.04 15.15
CA PRO A 225 -7.99 6.00 14.82
C PRO A 225 -9.38 5.38 14.95
N GLU A 226 -10.35 6.14 15.48
CA GLU A 226 -11.76 5.73 15.52
C GLU A 226 -12.48 6.06 14.21
N THR A 227 -11.96 7.04 13.46
CA THR A 227 -12.49 7.52 12.17
C THR A 227 -11.35 7.68 11.17
N ALA A 228 -11.67 7.69 9.88
CA ALA A 228 -10.68 7.83 8.81
C ALA A 228 -9.90 9.14 8.88
N ASP A 229 -10.53 10.20 9.37
CA ASP A 229 -9.96 11.54 9.54
C ASP A 229 -9.92 11.89 11.03
N GLY A 230 -8.85 12.56 11.46
CA GLY A 230 -8.69 12.96 12.85
C GLY A 230 -7.36 13.66 13.12
N GLU A 231 -7.00 13.72 14.39
CA GLU A 231 -5.78 14.39 14.85
C GLU A 231 -5.10 13.58 15.96
N VAL A 232 -3.78 13.69 16.02
CA VAL A 232 -2.95 13.15 17.11
C VAL A 232 -1.82 14.12 17.39
N THR A 233 -1.39 14.26 18.66
CA THR A 233 -0.29 15.15 19.03
C THR A 233 0.98 14.35 19.26
N VAL A 234 2.09 14.82 18.66
CA VAL A 234 3.45 14.34 18.90
C VAL A 234 4.20 15.42 19.67
N SER A 235 4.74 15.11 20.85
CA SER A 235 5.40 16.07 21.72
C SER A 235 6.90 15.82 21.80
N PHE A 236 7.70 16.88 21.65
CA PHE A 236 9.16 16.85 21.70
C PHE A 236 9.64 17.71 22.87
N THR A 237 10.33 17.12 23.82
CA THR A 237 10.85 17.87 25.00
C THR A 237 12.38 17.85 25.00
N PHE A 238 12.98 19.03 25.19
CA PHE A 238 14.43 19.19 25.32
C PHE A 238 14.82 20.36 26.20
N ASP A 239 16.06 20.37 26.68
CA ASP A 239 16.60 21.48 27.51
C ASP A 239 16.78 22.75 26.64
N GLY A 240 16.02 23.80 26.95
CA GLY A 240 16.06 25.07 26.23
C GLY A 240 17.37 25.86 26.45
N SER A 241 18.23 25.48 27.40
CA SER A 241 19.53 26.12 27.62
C SER A 241 20.48 26.00 26.41
N VAL A 242 20.24 25.06 25.54
CA VAL A 242 21.00 24.89 24.27
C VAL A 242 20.70 25.98 23.25
N ILE A 243 19.62 26.75 23.43
CA ILE A 243 19.22 27.85 22.54
C ILE A 243 20.00 29.11 22.95
N THR A 244 21.15 29.34 22.31
CA THR A 244 22.04 30.48 22.55
C THR A 244 21.86 31.64 21.56
N LYS A 245 21.10 31.43 20.50
CA LYS A 245 20.72 32.41 19.47
C LYS A 245 19.29 32.12 19.02
N GLU A 246 18.67 33.07 18.30
CA GLU A 246 17.39 32.80 17.67
C GLU A 246 17.51 31.55 16.75
N THR A 247 16.65 30.59 16.97
CA THR A 247 16.65 29.30 16.29
C THR A 247 15.26 28.97 15.75
N GLU A 248 15.16 28.66 14.46
CA GLU A 248 13.95 28.15 13.85
C GLU A 248 14.04 26.64 13.75
N ILE A 249 13.06 25.97 14.33
CA ILE A 249 12.94 24.50 14.31
C ILE A 249 11.71 24.12 13.50
N VAL A 250 11.89 23.17 12.58
CA VAL A 250 10.83 22.58 11.76
C VAL A 250 10.62 21.14 12.20
N VAL A 251 9.37 20.73 12.35
CA VAL A 251 9.04 19.35 12.73
C VAL A 251 8.77 18.54 11.46
N PHE A 252 9.39 17.38 11.30
CA PHE A 252 9.13 16.44 10.20
C PHE A 252 8.50 15.19 10.78
N GLU A 253 7.42 14.69 10.15
CA GLU A 253 6.71 13.49 10.56
C GLU A 253 6.65 12.46 9.45
N THR A 254 6.64 11.19 9.87
CA THR A 254 6.44 10.02 9.02
C THR A 254 5.43 9.09 9.66
N LEU A 255 4.43 8.68 8.90
CA LEU A 255 3.38 7.75 9.32
C LEU A 255 3.72 6.33 8.87
N TYR A 256 3.62 5.39 9.80
CA TYR A 256 3.87 3.97 9.58
C TYR A 256 2.63 3.14 9.88
N ARG A 257 2.44 2.07 9.11
CA ARG A 257 1.52 0.97 9.40
C ARG A 257 2.29 -0.36 9.30
N GLU A 258 2.22 -1.19 10.34
CA GLU A 258 2.93 -2.49 10.38
C GLU A 258 4.43 -2.39 10.05
N GLY A 259 5.07 -1.26 10.46
CA GLY A 259 6.48 -1.00 10.21
C GLY A 259 6.83 -0.46 8.82
N THR A 260 5.84 -0.34 7.92
CA THR A 260 6.01 0.23 6.57
C THR A 260 5.60 1.70 6.58
N GLU A 261 6.44 2.57 6.02
CA GLU A 261 6.13 3.98 5.78
C GLU A 261 5.03 4.09 4.73
N ILE A 262 3.95 4.84 5.05
CA ILE A 262 2.79 5.01 4.17
C ILE A 262 2.47 6.47 3.83
N ALA A 263 2.97 7.42 4.61
CA ALA A 263 2.88 8.85 4.34
C ALA A 263 3.95 9.61 5.13
N GLY A 264 4.26 10.84 4.72
CA GLY A 264 5.16 11.72 5.45
C GLY A 264 4.87 13.18 5.14
N HIS A 265 5.26 14.07 6.08
CA HIS A 265 5.26 15.50 5.90
C HIS A 265 6.63 16.05 6.29
N ALA A 266 7.43 16.47 5.32
CA ALA A 266 8.84 16.85 5.48
C ALA A 266 9.20 18.02 4.56
N ASP A 267 8.56 19.19 4.83
CA ASP A 267 8.86 20.42 4.10
C ASP A 267 9.57 21.41 5.05
N ILE A 268 10.87 21.67 4.81
CA ILE A 268 11.68 22.57 5.63
C ILE A 268 11.20 24.02 5.59
N GLU A 269 10.43 24.40 4.60
CA GLU A 269 9.89 25.76 4.43
C GLU A 269 8.44 25.90 4.97
N ASP A 270 7.82 24.82 5.45
CA ASP A 270 6.46 24.89 6.00
C ASP A 270 6.42 25.71 7.29
N GLU A 271 5.74 26.87 7.22
CA GLU A 271 5.55 27.77 8.35
C GLU A 271 4.64 27.14 9.44
N ASN A 272 3.74 26.22 9.07
CA ASN A 272 2.89 25.53 10.03
C ASN A 272 3.68 24.53 10.89
N GLN A 273 4.77 23.98 10.34
CA GLN A 273 5.68 23.11 11.06
C GLN A 273 6.81 23.86 11.76
N THR A 274 6.94 25.18 11.55
CA THR A 274 8.05 25.98 12.08
C THR A 274 7.68 26.65 13.40
N VAL A 275 8.57 26.55 14.38
CA VAL A 275 8.56 27.36 15.61
C VAL A 275 9.87 28.15 15.72
N THR A 276 9.79 29.41 16.18
CA THR A 276 10.94 30.28 16.43
C THR A 276 11.21 30.35 17.91
N ILE A 277 12.41 30.02 18.34
CA ILE A 277 12.82 30.05 19.73
C ILE A 277 13.91 31.12 19.93
N HIS A 278 13.65 32.11 20.77
CA HIS A 278 14.60 33.11 21.14
C HIS A 278 15.39 32.64 22.38
N PRO A 279 16.69 32.97 22.51
CA PRO A 279 17.47 32.66 23.71
C PRO A 279 16.92 33.40 24.92
N GLN A 280 17.15 32.84 26.10
CA GLN A 280 16.86 33.55 27.35
C GLN A 280 17.66 34.87 27.42
N PRO A 281 17.02 36.01 27.73
CA PRO A 281 17.75 37.25 27.92
C PRO A 281 18.85 37.09 28.98
N GLU A 282 20.05 37.60 28.68
CA GLU A 282 21.07 37.65 29.72
C GLU A 282 20.56 38.49 30.92
N PRO A 283 20.77 38.01 32.15
CA PRO A 283 20.41 38.81 33.34
C PRO A 283 21.14 40.16 33.28
N GLU A 284 20.38 41.25 33.39
CA GLU A 284 20.98 42.60 33.45
C GLU A 284 22.07 42.60 34.51
N LYS A 285 23.30 42.90 34.07
CA LYS A 285 24.39 43.11 35.06
C LYS A 285 23.98 44.24 35.96
N PRO A 286 24.02 44.08 37.28
CA PRO A 286 23.74 45.19 38.20
C PRO A 286 24.65 46.36 37.81
N GLN A 287 24.08 47.51 37.48
CA GLN A 287 24.83 48.73 37.35
C GLN A 287 25.34 49.07 38.76
N THR A 288 26.57 48.68 39.05
CA THR A 288 27.29 49.25 40.25
C THR A 288 27.71 50.69 39.90
N GLY A 289 26.73 51.55 39.97
CA GLY A 289 27.00 53.01 39.98
C GLY A 289 27.57 53.35 41.32
N ASP A 290 28.87 53.25 41.46
CA ASP A 290 29.60 53.92 42.56
C ASP A 290 30.06 55.26 42.03
N ASP A 291 29.16 56.25 42.07
CA ASP A 291 29.46 57.67 42.02
C ASP A 291 29.68 58.17 43.43
N SER A 292 30.57 57.54 44.19
CA SER A 292 31.06 58.13 45.45
C SER A 292 32.06 59.27 45.15
N ASN A 293 31.51 60.47 45.05
CA ASN A 293 32.24 61.70 44.99
C ASN A 293 32.92 61.92 46.39
N ILE A 294 34.16 61.40 46.55
CA ILE A 294 34.98 61.66 47.78
C ILE A 294 35.44 63.10 47.66
N GLY A 295 34.68 64.00 48.29
CA GLY A 295 35.09 65.39 48.55
C GLY A 295 36.24 65.40 49.55
N PHE A 296 37.45 65.72 49.05
CA PHE A 296 38.62 66.00 49.91
C PHE A 296 38.39 67.31 50.69
N TYR A 297 38.10 67.25 51.99
CA TYR A 297 38.16 68.42 52.93
C TYR A 297 39.60 68.57 53.40
N ILE A 298 40.31 69.60 52.86
CA ILE A 298 41.55 70.06 53.40
C ILE A 298 41.20 71.03 54.57
N GLY A 299 41.34 70.60 55.82
CA GLY A 299 41.27 71.47 56.98
C GLY A 299 42.57 72.21 57.20
N LEU A 300 42.59 73.52 56.91
CA LEU A 300 43.64 74.46 57.39
C LEU A 300 43.41 74.72 58.89
N GLY A 301 44.30 74.14 59.70
CA GLY A 301 44.41 74.51 61.09
C GLY A 301 45.49 75.59 61.28
N SER A 302 45.09 76.77 61.81
CA SER A 302 46.00 77.87 62.21
C SER A 302 46.25 77.85 63.70
N VAL A 303 47.55 78.03 64.03
CA VAL A 303 48.19 78.46 65.27
C VAL A 303 48.40 77.41 66.34
#